data_ecc931328925d667118257f69e7631aa
#
_entry.id   ecc931328925d667118257f69e7631aa
#
_cell.length_a   1.000
_cell.length_b   1.000
_cell.length_c   1.000
_cell.angle_alpha   90.00
_cell.angle_beta   90.00
_cell.angle_gamma   90.00
#
_symmetry.space_group_name_H-M   'P 1'
#
loop_
_entity.id
_entity.type
_entity.pdbx_description
1 polymer ?
#
loop_
_entity_poly.entity_id
_entity_poly.type
_entity_poly.pdbx_seq_one_letter_code
_entity_poly.pdbx_strand_id
1 'polypeptide(L)'
;MNHLFVGVDAEPVRMEPYVPSFFGWQGLLAGDVKLPANPLAPVLIAPNIGSYVGGDITAGTLAAGLWDKDEMSLFIDLGTNGELVFGNRDFMMSCACSAGPAFEGGDISCGMRATDGAIEACTLDKTTMEPTVRIVGDAGQKPVGICGSGIIDIISELFRCGIINAKGLFVREGERVKRDAHGMGRFVLAGEQESDTGREISINEVDIDNFIRAKGAIFSAIATLLSSVDMTPEMIDTVYVAGGIGSGINMKNAVNIGMFPDVELEKFHYIGNSSLAGAYAITMSDQAGQKLDEIAANMTYLELSTHPGYMDAFVAACFLPHTDSSLFPHSVQEM
;
A
#
# COMPACT_ATOMS: atom_id res chain seq x y z
N MET A 1 -7.71 10.32 13.76
CA MET A 1 -8.74 9.55 14.49
C MET A 1 -8.64 9.77 16.00
N ASN A 2 -7.44 9.68 16.61
CA ASN A 2 -7.26 9.83 18.07
C ASN A 2 -7.83 11.15 18.61
N HIS A 3 -7.63 12.28 17.93
CA HIS A 3 -8.18 13.60 18.33
C HIS A 3 -9.70 13.57 18.48
N LEU A 4 -10.40 13.02 17.49
CA LEU A 4 -11.86 12.90 17.54
C LEU A 4 -12.31 11.95 18.66
N PHE A 5 -11.56 10.87 18.89
CA PHE A 5 -11.86 9.89 19.92
C PHE A 5 -11.81 10.49 21.33
N VAL A 6 -10.82 11.34 21.62
CA VAL A 6 -10.66 12.01 22.92
C VAL A 6 -11.41 13.35 23.01
N GLY A 7 -12.08 13.77 21.92
CA GLY A 7 -12.87 15.01 21.90
C GLY A 7 -12.04 16.29 21.78
N VAL A 8 -10.80 16.19 21.28
CA VAL A 8 -9.91 17.34 21.02
C VAL A 8 -10.09 17.81 19.58
N ASP A 9 -9.92 19.10 19.34
CA ASP A 9 -9.99 19.69 18.01
C ASP A 9 -8.99 19.05 17.06
N ALA A 10 -9.50 18.52 15.94
CA ALA A 10 -8.73 17.85 14.92
C ALA A 10 -8.37 18.77 13.73
N GLU A 11 -8.76 20.04 13.73
CA GLU A 11 -8.45 20.97 12.64
C GLU A 11 -6.95 21.15 12.41
N PRO A 12 -6.08 21.26 13.44
CA PRO A 12 -4.64 21.39 13.26
C PRO A 12 -3.99 20.21 12.52
N VAL A 13 -4.60 19.02 12.56
CA VAL A 13 -4.07 17.83 11.88
C VAL A 13 -4.14 17.98 10.34
N ARG A 14 -5.13 18.71 9.81
CA ARG A 14 -5.39 18.86 8.38
C ARG A 14 -4.96 20.20 7.80
N MET A 15 -4.65 21.18 8.66
CA MET A 15 -4.25 22.51 8.24
C MET A 15 -2.74 22.69 8.38
N GLU A 16 -2.12 23.31 7.39
CA GLU A 16 -0.71 23.66 7.47
C GLU A 16 -0.45 24.54 8.70
N PRO A 17 0.54 24.21 9.56
CA PRO A 17 1.70 23.33 9.30
C PRO A 17 1.52 21.85 9.67
N TYR A 18 0.31 21.32 9.73
CA TYR A 18 -0.01 19.90 9.97
C TYR A 18 0.54 19.37 11.32
N VAL A 19 0.34 20.11 12.39
CA VAL A 19 0.83 19.73 13.73
C VAL A 19 -0.31 19.20 14.59
N PRO A 20 -0.24 17.92 15.04
CA PRO A 20 -1.23 17.37 15.97
C PRO A 20 -1.33 18.16 17.27
N SER A 21 -2.54 18.29 17.84
CA SER A 21 -2.74 18.95 19.15
C SER A 21 -2.12 18.16 20.31
N PHE A 22 -1.90 16.85 20.11
CA PHE A 22 -1.15 15.98 21.02
C PHE A 22 -0.51 14.82 20.23
N PHE A 23 0.55 14.25 20.74
CA PHE A 23 1.24 13.10 20.17
C PHE A 23 0.92 11.80 20.93
N GLY A 24 0.73 11.87 22.23
CA GLY A 24 0.33 10.76 23.10
C GLY A 24 -0.61 11.25 24.19
N TRP A 25 -1.32 10.33 24.84
CA TRP A 25 -2.25 10.64 25.92
C TRP A 25 -2.10 9.63 27.05
N GLN A 26 -1.91 10.10 28.29
CA GLN A 26 -1.77 9.27 29.46
C GLN A 26 -2.92 9.50 30.43
N GLY A 27 -3.25 8.47 31.22
CA GLY A 27 -4.26 8.55 32.27
C GLY A 27 -5.70 8.60 31.78
N LEU A 28 -5.98 8.25 30.53
CA LEU A 28 -7.33 8.22 29.98
C LEU A 28 -8.10 6.98 30.48
N LEU A 29 -9.33 7.18 30.90
CA LEU A 29 -10.22 6.09 31.33
C LEU A 29 -11.37 5.90 30.36
N ALA A 30 -11.93 4.68 30.30
CA ALA A 30 -13.05 4.35 29.44
C ALA A 30 -14.28 5.24 29.67
N GLY A 31 -14.51 5.68 30.92
CA GLY A 31 -15.57 6.62 31.28
C GLY A 31 -15.42 8.00 30.65
N ASP A 32 -14.16 8.49 30.49
CA ASP A 32 -13.88 9.81 29.91
C ASP A 32 -14.27 9.89 28.44
N VAL A 33 -14.11 8.77 27.72
CA VAL A 33 -14.43 8.68 26.28
C VAL A 33 -15.70 7.88 26.01
N LYS A 34 -16.50 7.62 27.01
CA LYS A 34 -17.80 6.94 26.93
C LYS A 34 -17.76 5.57 26.23
N LEU A 35 -16.69 4.82 26.41
CA LEU A 35 -16.61 3.45 25.93
C LEU A 35 -17.59 2.55 26.71
N PRO A 36 -18.23 1.55 26.06
CA PRO A 36 -19.11 0.59 26.69
C PRO A 36 -18.30 -0.49 27.45
N ALA A 37 -17.51 -0.06 28.43
CA ALA A 37 -16.63 -0.89 29.25
C ALA A 37 -16.70 -0.44 30.70
N ASN A 38 -15.95 -1.08 31.62
CA ASN A 38 -15.79 -0.58 32.98
C ASN A 38 -15.28 0.87 32.92
N PRO A 39 -16.00 1.86 33.51
CA PRO A 39 -15.60 3.28 33.45
C PRO A 39 -14.17 3.56 33.96
N LEU A 40 -13.66 2.74 34.87
CA LEU A 40 -12.32 2.85 35.42
C LEU A 40 -11.25 2.06 34.65
N ALA A 41 -11.63 1.40 33.54
CA ALA A 41 -10.64 0.71 32.71
C ALA A 41 -9.72 1.73 32.02
N PRO A 42 -8.39 1.51 32.05
CA PRO A 42 -7.46 2.38 31.34
C PRO A 42 -7.66 2.26 29.82
N VAL A 43 -7.54 3.38 29.13
CA VAL A 43 -7.51 3.45 27.66
C VAL A 43 -6.11 3.85 27.23
N LEU A 44 -5.45 2.96 26.50
CA LEU A 44 -4.12 3.18 25.97
C LEU A 44 -4.24 3.76 24.56
N ILE A 45 -3.56 4.88 24.31
CA ILE A 45 -3.50 5.50 22.98
C ILE A 45 -2.06 5.40 22.50
N ALA A 46 -1.85 4.64 21.42
CA ALA A 46 -0.56 4.60 20.76
C ALA A 46 -0.20 5.99 20.22
N PRO A 47 1.04 6.49 20.45
CA PRO A 47 1.43 7.84 20.11
C PRO A 47 1.49 8.06 18.59
N ASN A 48 1.13 9.28 18.15
CA ASN A 48 1.33 9.75 16.79
C ASN A 48 2.77 10.25 16.62
N ILE A 49 3.27 10.26 15.39
CA ILE A 49 4.55 10.89 15.02
C ILE A 49 4.32 12.20 14.30
N GLY A 50 3.28 12.26 13.48
CA GLY A 50 2.87 13.42 12.71
C GLY A 50 1.37 13.40 12.45
N SER A 51 0.90 14.30 11.61
CA SER A 51 -0.52 14.39 11.28
C SER A 51 -1.02 13.17 10.51
N TYR A 52 -0.18 12.60 9.66
CA TYR A 52 -0.52 11.48 8.78
C TYR A 52 0.17 10.16 9.18
N VAL A 53 0.99 10.15 10.24
CA VAL A 53 1.61 8.94 10.81
C VAL A 53 1.11 8.79 12.24
N GLY A 54 0.17 7.92 12.42
CA GLY A 54 -0.58 7.73 13.66
C GLY A 54 -0.05 6.59 14.53
N GLY A 55 -0.81 6.31 15.59
CA GLY A 55 -0.52 5.25 16.54
C GLY A 55 -0.60 3.83 15.95
N ASP A 56 -1.25 3.67 14.81
CA ASP A 56 -1.25 2.43 14.01
C ASP A 56 0.16 2.10 13.49
N ILE A 57 0.89 3.11 13.03
CA ILE A 57 2.24 2.94 12.49
C ILE A 57 3.27 2.74 13.61
N THR A 58 3.16 3.46 14.72
CA THR A 58 4.05 3.22 15.88
C THR A 58 3.83 1.82 16.46
N ALA A 59 2.56 1.38 16.58
CA ALA A 59 2.22 0.03 16.98
C ALA A 59 2.69 -1.01 15.96
N GLY A 60 2.54 -0.74 14.65
CA GLY A 60 3.05 -1.57 13.57
C GLY A 60 4.57 -1.72 13.60
N THR A 61 5.29 -0.62 13.84
CA THR A 61 6.74 -0.61 13.99
C THR A 61 7.20 -1.44 15.22
N LEU A 62 6.47 -1.34 16.33
CA LEU A 62 6.70 -2.19 17.50
C LEU A 62 6.59 -3.67 17.14
N ALA A 63 5.53 -4.06 16.43
CA ALA A 63 5.28 -5.44 16.03
C ALA A 63 6.29 -5.95 14.98
N ALA A 64 6.72 -5.10 14.05
CA ALA A 64 7.71 -5.44 13.02
C ALA A 64 9.14 -5.60 13.60
N GLY A 65 9.42 -4.97 14.74
CA GLY A 65 10.66 -5.14 15.47
C GLY A 65 11.87 -4.39 14.88
N LEU A 66 11.68 -3.36 14.05
CA LEU A 66 12.76 -2.54 13.48
C LEU A 66 13.64 -1.92 14.57
N TRP A 67 13.01 -1.51 15.65
CA TRP A 67 13.62 -0.83 16.81
C TRP A 67 14.67 -1.67 17.58
N ASP A 68 14.74 -2.98 17.31
CA ASP A 68 15.66 -3.92 17.99
C ASP A 68 16.68 -4.55 17.02
N LYS A 69 16.78 -4.05 15.79
CA LYS A 69 17.65 -4.60 14.74
C LYS A 69 18.74 -3.64 14.35
N ASP A 70 19.89 -4.20 13.95
CA ASP A 70 20.99 -3.46 13.31
C ASP A 70 20.74 -3.26 11.81
N GLU A 71 19.99 -4.20 11.19
CA GLU A 71 19.68 -4.25 9.78
C GLU A 71 18.78 -3.10 9.35
N MET A 72 19.09 -2.51 8.19
CA MET A 72 18.25 -1.45 7.61
C MET A 72 16.96 -2.04 7.09
N SER A 73 15.85 -1.64 7.67
CA SER A 73 14.52 -2.16 7.37
C SER A 73 13.60 -1.08 6.82
N LEU A 74 12.82 -1.47 5.82
CA LEU A 74 11.69 -0.67 5.30
C LEU A 74 10.38 -1.34 5.73
N PHE A 75 9.57 -0.65 6.51
CA PHE A 75 8.23 -1.08 6.88
C PHE A 75 7.21 -0.27 6.09
N ILE A 76 6.26 -0.97 5.48
CA ILE A 76 5.20 -0.40 4.63
C ILE A 76 3.86 -0.92 5.13
N ASP A 77 2.97 -0.05 5.58
CA ASP A 77 1.57 -0.39 5.82
C ASP A 77 0.73 0.06 4.62
N LEU A 78 0.07 -0.90 3.97
CA LEU A 78 -0.73 -0.68 2.77
C LEU A 78 -2.21 -0.68 3.12
N GLY A 79 -2.78 0.51 3.16
CA GLY A 79 -4.20 0.75 3.25
C GLY A 79 -4.67 1.72 2.16
N THR A 80 -5.68 2.52 2.45
CA THR A 80 -6.12 3.64 1.61
C THR A 80 -5.00 4.69 1.45
N ASN A 81 -4.15 4.83 2.47
CA ASN A 81 -2.87 5.51 2.40
C ASN A 81 -1.74 4.48 2.42
N GLY A 82 -0.54 4.91 2.08
CA GLY A 82 0.68 4.17 2.31
C GLY A 82 1.49 4.87 3.38
N GLU A 83 1.64 4.25 4.54
CA GLU A 83 2.52 4.74 5.59
C GLU A 83 3.81 3.93 5.61
N LEU A 84 4.92 4.62 5.78
CA LEU A 84 6.26 4.08 5.61
C LEU A 84 7.13 4.41 6.82
N VAL A 85 7.94 3.44 7.25
CA VAL A 85 9.02 3.66 8.22
C VAL A 85 10.29 3.02 7.68
N PHE A 86 11.37 3.78 7.65
CA PHE A 86 12.69 3.31 7.25
C PHE A 86 13.70 3.54 8.36
N GLY A 87 14.55 2.58 8.62
CA GLY A 87 15.61 2.68 9.60
C GLY A 87 15.88 1.38 10.35
N ASN A 88 16.44 1.51 11.51
CA ASN A 88 16.84 0.44 12.42
C ASN A 88 16.76 0.93 13.88
N ARG A 89 17.43 0.23 14.82
CA ARG A 89 17.44 0.63 16.23
C ARG A 89 18.08 2.00 16.50
N ASP A 90 18.97 2.49 15.64
CA ASP A 90 19.72 3.72 15.85
C ASP A 90 18.95 4.95 15.38
N PHE A 91 18.14 4.81 14.33
CA PHE A 91 17.24 5.85 13.86
C PHE A 91 16.04 5.26 13.12
N MET A 92 14.93 5.97 13.14
CA MET A 92 13.75 5.66 12.34
C MET A 92 13.20 6.95 11.72
N MET A 93 12.84 6.89 10.45
CA MET A 93 12.20 7.98 9.73
C MET A 93 10.91 7.48 9.12
N SER A 94 9.86 8.28 9.18
CA SER A 94 8.52 7.92 8.71
C SER A 94 7.94 8.97 7.78
N CYS A 95 7.10 8.55 6.85
CA CYS A 95 6.26 9.42 6.04
C CYS A 95 4.93 8.73 5.71
N ALA A 96 4.00 9.49 5.15
CA ALA A 96 2.74 8.97 4.62
C ALA A 96 2.51 9.50 3.21
N CYS A 97 1.99 8.64 2.32
CA CYS A 97 1.59 9.01 0.97
C CYS A 97 0.11 8.69 0.73
N SER A 98 -0.54 9.49 -0.12
CA SER A 98 -1.93 9.28 -0.52
C SER A 98 -1.98 8.33 -1.71
N ALA A 99 -1.95 7.03 -1.45
CA ALA A 99 -2.07 6.01 -2.48
C ALA A 99 -3.49 5.93 -3.07
N GLY A 100 -4.50 6.32 -2.30
CA GLY A 100 -5.90 6.22 -2.70
C GLY A 100 -6.45 4.79 -2.57
N PRO A 101 -7.75 4.59 -2.82
CA PRO A 101 -8.42 3.31 -2.56
C PRO A 101 -8.24 2.27 -3.68
N ALA A 102 -7.41 2.52 -4.70
CA ALA A 102 -7.25 1.63 -5.86
C ALA A 102 -6.83 0.20 -5.45
N PHE A 103 -5.95 0.08 -4.45
CA PHE A 103 -5.53 -1.22 -3.93
C PHE A 103 -6.62 -1.97 -3.14
N GLU A 104 -7.65 -1.27 -2.68
CA GLU A 104 -8.83 -1.87 -2.03
C GLU A 104 -9.97 -2.15 -3.05
N GLY A 105 -9.73 -1.94 -4.35
CA GLY A 105 -10.70 -2.02 -5.42
C GLY A 105 -11.59 -0.77 -5.56
N GLY A 106 -11.32 0.29 -4.79
CA GLY A 106 -11.95 1.59 -4.98
C GLY A 106 -11.40 2.30 -6.22
N ASP A 107 -12.20 3.15 -6.84
CA ASP A 107 -11.87 3.88 -8.07
C ASP A 107 -11.48 2.98 -9.28
N ILE A 108 -11.83 1.67 -9.21
CA ILE A 108 -11.66 0.67 -10.27
C ILE A 108 -13.04 0.17 -10.67
N SER A 109 -13.36 0.20 -11.96
CA SER A 109 -14.72 -0.06 -12.49
C SER A 109 -15.29 -1.41 -12.07
N CYS A 110 -14.49 -2.48 -12.08
CA CYS A 110 -14.85 -3.81 -11.61
C CYS A 110 -14.14 -4.16 -10.29
N GLY A 111 -13.67 -3.15 -9.54
CA GLY A 111 -12.94 -3.35 -8.30
C GLY A 111 -13.84 -3.81 -7.15
N MET A 112 -13.32 -4.69 -6.30
CA MET A 112 -13.98 -5.17 -5.08
C MET A 112 -12.95 -5.57 -4.02
N ARG A 113 -13.42 -5.78 -2.79
CA ARG A 113 -12.58 -6.36 -1.75
C ARG A 113 -12.27 -7.84 -2.04
N ALA A 114 -11.22 -8.37 -1.43
CA ALA A 114 -10.83 -9.78 -1.53
C ALA A 114 -11.83 -10.68 -0.78
N THR A 115 -13.02 -10.86 -1.35
CA THR A 115 -14.10 -11.74 -0.88
C THR A 115 -14.47 -12.71 -1.97
N ASP A 116 -15.36 -13.65 -1.68
CA ASP A 116 -15.82 -14.66 -2.64
C ASP A 116 -16.21 -14.06 -3.99
N GLY A 117 -15.68 -14.63 -5.07
CA GLY A 117 -15.87 -14.16 -6.42
C GLY A 117 -14.86 -13.11 -6.91
N ALA A 118 -13.97 -12.60 -6.05
CA ALA A 118 -12.93 -11.67 -6.49
C ALA A 118 -11.83 -12.39 -7.27
N ILE A 119 -11.44 -11.84 -8.43
CA ILE A 119 -10.20 -12.24 -9.12
C ILE A 119 -9.03 -11.75 -8.28
N GLU A 120 -8.23 -12.66 -7.72
CA GLU A 120 -7.10 -12.36 -6.84
C GLU A 120 -5.73 -12.55 -7.51
N ALA A 121 -5.67 -13.30 -8.61
CA ALA A 121 -4.45 -13.48 -9.40
C ALA A 121 -4.81 -13.66 -10.88
N CYS A 122 -3.88 -13.29 -11.76
CA CYS A 122 -4.03 -13.41 -13.21
C CYS A 122 -2.67 -13.69 -13.85
N THR A 123 -2.70 -14.57 -14.87
CA THR A 123 -1.59 -14.73 -15.83
C THR A 123 -2.14 -14.62 -17.24
N LEU A 124 -1.34 -14.10 -18.17
CA LEU A 124 -1.73 -13.95 -19.56
C LEU A 124 -0.81 -14.77 -20.48
N ASP A 125 -1.39 -15.48 -21.41
CA ASP A 125 -0.64 -16.01 -22.55
C ASP A 125 -0.19 -14.86 -23.46
N LYS A 126 1.12 -14.73 -23.68
CA LYS A 126 1.71 -13.60 -24.45
C LYS A 126 1.24 -13.57 -25.91
N THR A 127 0.89 -14.72 -26.49
CA THR A 127 0.51 -14.86 -27.90
C THR A 127 -0.98 -14.69 -28.10
N THR A 128 -1.79 -15.46 -27.38
CA THR A 128 -3.26 -15.46 -27.51
C THR A 128 -3.94 -14.37 -26.72
N MET A 129 -3.27 -13.81 -25.73
CA MET A 129 -3.81 -12.87 -24.74
C MET A 129 -4.94 -13.47 -23.87
N GLU A 130 -5.04 -14.81 -23.80
CA GLU A 130 -6.04 -15.47 -22.96
C GLU A 130 -5.64 -15.36 -21.47
N PRO A 131 -6.57 -14.86 -20.62
CA PRO A 131 -6.33 -14.77 -19.17
C PRO A 131 -6.62 -16.11 -18.50
N THR A 132 -5.72 -16.48 -17.58
CA THR A 132 -5.98 -17.52 -16.57
C THR A 132 -6.09 -16.82 -15.23
N VAL A 133 -7.26 -16.89 -14.60
CA VAL A 133 -7.54 -16.18 -13.35
C VAL A 133 -7.73 -17.15 -12.20
N ARG A 134 -7.29 -16.73 -10.99
CA ARG A 134 -7.62 -17.37 -9.73
C ARG A 134 -8.65 -16.51 -9.00
N ILE A 135 -9.71 -17.14 -8.50
CA ILE A 135 -10.85 -16.49 -7.87
C ILE A 135 -10.89 -16.89 -6.40
N VAL A 136 -11.14 -15.94 -5.51
CA VAL A 136 -11.37 -16.19 -4.08
C VAL A 136 -12.67 -16.95 -3.90
N GLY A 137 -12.67 -18.04 -3.11
CA GLY A 137 -13.84 -18.85 -2.79
C GLY A 137 -13.74 -20.29 -3.28
N ASP A 138 -14.89 -20.94 -3.48
CA ASP A 138 -14.96 -22.35 -3.82
C ASP A 138 -14.55 -22.67 -5.27
N ALA A 139 -14.10 -23.91 -5.49
CA ALA A 139 -13.72 -24.39 -6.83
C ALA A 139 -14.90 -24.29 -7.81
N GLY A 140 -14.70 -23.59 -8.92
CA GLY A 140 -15.72 -23.40 -9.98
C GLY A 140 -16.57 -22.15 -9.79
N GLN A 141 -16.29 -21.31 -8.82
CA GLN A 141 -16.93 -20.00 -8.68
C GLN A 141 -16.61 -19.11 -9.87
N LYS A 142 -17.63 -18.40 -10.36
CA LYS A 142 -17.45 -17.40 -11.41
C LYS A 142 -17.00 -16.06 -10.83
N PRO A 143 -16.23 -15.25 -11.58
CA PRO A 143 -15.78 -13.95 -11.11
C PRO A 143 -16.95 -12.96 -10.96
N VAL A 144 -16.87 -12.15 -9.93
CA VAL A 144 -17.76 -11.02 -9.59
C VAL A 144 -17.09 -9.68 -9.83
N GLY A 145 -15.77 -9.61 -9.62
CA GLY A 145 -14.96 -8.42 -9.76
C GLY A 145 -13.47 -8.72 -9.54
N ILE A 146 -12.67 -7.70 -9.29
CA ILE A 146 -11.21 -7.77 -9.20
C ILE A 146 -10.78 -7.17 -7.86
N CYS A 147 -10.03 -7.89 -7.04
CA CYS A 147 -9.46 -7.32 -5.82
C CYS A 147 -8.05 -6.75 -6.07
N GLY A 148 -7.50 -6.06 -5.07
CA GLY A 148 -6.23 -5.33 -5.20
C GLY A 148 -5.06 -6.18 -5.70
N SER A 149 -4.89 -7.41 -5.20
CA SER A 149 -3.85 -8.33 -5.69
C SER A 149 -4.07 -8.73 -7.14
N GLY A 150 -5.32 -8.96 -7.54
CA GLY A 150 -5.69 -9.24 -8.93
C GLY A 150 -5.40 -8.07 -9.87
N ILE A 151 -5.64 -6.83 -9.41
CA ILE A 151 -5.32 -5.62 -10.21
C ILE A 151 -3.81 -5.53 -10.45
N ILE A 152 -2.99 -5.77 -9.42
CA ILE A 152 -1.51 -5.79 -9.53
C ILE A 152 -1.07 -6.82 -10.58
N ASP A 153 -1.58 -8.05 -10.48
CA ASP A 153 -1.22 -9.12 -11.40
C ASP A 153 -1.67 -8.80 -12.84
N ILE A 154 -2.91 -8.33 -13.02
CA ILE A 154 -3.46 -8.00 -14.34
C ILE A 154 -2.62 -6.91 -15.01
N ILE A 155 -2.31 -5.82 -14.31
CA ILE A 155 -1.53 -4.71 -14.88
C ILE A 155 -0.10 -5.16 -15.19
N SER A 156 0.52 -5.94 -14.30
CA SER A 156 1.84 -6.51 -14.54
C SER A 156 1.86 -7.40 -15.79
N GLU A 157 0.88 -8.27 -15.95
CA GLU A 157 0.77 -9.18 -17.09
C GLU A 157 0.47 -8.44 -18.40
N LEU A 158 -0.44 -7.44 -18.38
CA LEU A 158 -0.73 -6.60 -19.54
C LEU A 158 0.54 -5.86 -20.01
N PHE A 159 1.32 -5.35 -19.08
CA PHE A 159 2.58 -4.66 -19.37
C PHE A 159 3.65 -5.63 -19.86
N ARG A 160 3.88 -6.76 -19.18
CA ARG A 160 4.82 -7.83 -19.57
C ARG A 160 4.53 -8.39 -20.96
N CYS A 161 3.25 -8.54 -21.32
CA CYS A 161 2.84 -9.02 -22.64
C CYS A 161 2.86 -7.92 -23.73
N GLY A 162 3.23 -6.68 -23.39
CA GLY A 162 3.24 -5.55 -24.30
C GLY A 162 1.84 -5.18 -24.83
N ILE A 163 0.80 -5.50 -24.08
CA ILE A 163 -0.60 -5.14 -24.39
C ILE A 163 -0.86 -3.68 -24.06
N ILE A 164 -0.27 -3.21 -22.95
CA ILE A 164 -0.22 -1.79 -22.57
C ILE A 164 1.22 -1.26 -22.62
N ASN A 165 1.36 0.04 -22.87
CA ASN A 165 2.64 0.73 -22.79
C ASN A 165 2.94 1.21 -21.35
N ALA A 166 4.10 1.86 -21.16
CA ALA A 166 4.50 2.41 -19.85
C ALA A 166 3.53 3.44 -19.25
N LYS A 167 2.64 4.02 -20.05
CA LYS A 167 1.57 4.94 -19.59
C LYS A 167 0.25 4.22 -19.28
N GLY A 168 0.19 2.90 -19.41
CA GLY A 168 -1.04 2.13 -19.21
C GLY A 168 -2.03 2.17 -20.39
N LEU A 169 -1.63 2.70 -21.55
CA LEU A 169 -2.49 2.78 -22.73
C LEU A 169 -2.39 1.48 -23.55
N PHE A 170 -3.53 0.97 -24.04
CA PHE A 170 -3.55 -0.21 -24.89
C PHE A 170 -2.92 0.06 -26.25
N VAL A 171 -1.92 -0.75 -26.62
CA VAL A 171 -1.13 -0.65 -27.86
C VAL A 171 -1.22 -1.88 -28.76
N ARG A 172 -1.83 -2.97 -28.26
CA ARG A 172 -2.15 -4.17 -29.06
C ARG A 172 -3.65 -4.30 -29.26
N GLU A 173 -4.04 -4.82 -30.41
CA GLU A 173 -5.42 -5.21 -30.72
C GLU A 173 -5.57 -6.72 -30.53
N GLY A 174 -6.80 -7.18 -30.22
CA GLY A 174 -7.12 -8.60 -30.03
C GLY A 174 -8.56 -8.78 -29.56
N GLU A 175 -9.03 -10.02 -29.50
CA GLU A 175 -10.41 -10.33 -29.11
C GLU A 175 -10.76 -9.86 -27.69
N ARG A 176 -9.77 -9.88 -26.79
CA ARG A 176 -9.92 -9.44 -25.39
C ARG A 176 -9.73 -7.91 -25.22
N VAL A 177 -9.17 -7.21 -26.22
CA VAL A 177 -9.01 -5.75 -26.18
C VAL A 177 -10.16 -5.10 -26.94
N LYS A 178 -11.01 -4.37 -26.23
CA LYS A 178 -12.14 -3.65 -26.81
C LYS A 178 -11.95 -2.15 -26.65
N ARG A 179 -12.49 -1.38 -27.62
CA ARG A 179 -12.51 0.08 -27.53
C ARG A 179 -13.94 0.59 -27.51
N ASP A 180 -14.16 1.64 -26.72
CA ASP A 180 -15.44 2.34 -26.70
C ASP A 180 -15.58 3.35 -27.86
N ALA A 181 -16.71 4.07 -27.90
CA ALA A 181 -17.00 5.08 -28.94
C ALA A 181 -16.01 6.28 -28.92
N HIS A 182 -15.27 6.47 -27.83
CA HIS A 182 -14.27 7.53 -27.68
C HIS A 182 -12.84 7.01 -27.90
N GLY A 183 -12.68 5.72 -28.23
CA GLY A 183 -11.38 5.08 -28.46
C GLY A 183 -10.69 4.60 -27.19
N MET A 184 -11.31 4.72 -26.01
CA MET A 184 -10.75 4.22 -24.77
C MET A 184 -10.70 2.70 -24.77
N GLY A 185 -9.52 2.15 -24.49
CA GLY A 185 -9.28 0.71 -24.43
C GLY A 185 -9.72 0.09 -23.11
N ARG A 186 -10.13 -1.19 -23.18
CA ARG A 186 -10.31 -2.06 -22.02
C ARG A 186 -9.94 -3.49 -22.36
N PHE A 187 -9.46 -4.22 -21.36
CA PHE A 187 -9.15 -5.64 -21.47
C PHE A 187 -10.21 -6.47 -20.75
N VAL A 188 -10.78 -7.46 -21.42
CA VAL A 188 -11.84 -8.32 -20.92
C VAL A 188 -11.23 -9.57 -20.27
N LEU A 189 -11.46 -9.73 -18.98
CA LEU A 189 -11.03 -10.88 -18.18
C LEU A 189 -12.05 -12.00 -18.20
N ALA A 190 -13.35 -11.65 -18.13
CA ALA A 190 -14.45 -12.58 -18.22
C ALA A 190 -15.63 -11.94 -18.97
N GLY A 191 -16.21 -12.67 -19.91
CA GLY A 191 -17.41 -12.24 -20.62
C GLY A 191 -18.68 -12.34 -19.77
N GLU A 192 -19.81 -11.81 -20.25
CA GLU A 192 -21.10 -11.80 -19.56
C GLU A 192 -21.56 -13.20 -19.10
N GLN A 193 -21.28 -14.25 -19.90
CA GLN A 193 -21.65 -15.63 -19.57
C GLN A 193 -20.64 -16.31 -18.62
N GLU A 194 -19.43 -15.79 -18.55
CA GLU A 194 -18.35 -16.29 -17.71
C GLU A 194 -18.40 -15.70 -16.31
N SER A 195 -19.02 -14.51 -16.13
CA SER A 195 -19.15 -13.84 -14.83
C SER A 195 -20.42 -14.28 -14.08
N ASP A 196 -20.38 -14.17 -12.74
CA ASP A 196 -21.55 -14.45 -11.88
C ASP A 196 -22.55 -13.28 -11.88
N THR A 197 -22.11 -12.10 -12.25
CA THR A 197 -22.95 -10.89 -12.31
C THR A 197 -23.76 -10.78 -13.60
N GLY A 198 -23.50 -11.60 -14.61
CA GLY A 198 -24.04 -11.45 -15.96
C GLY A 198 -23.54 -10.21 -16.70
N ARG A 199 -22.45 -9.59 -16.20
CA ARG A 199 -21.79 -8.44 -16.83
C ARG A 199 -20.34 -8.79 -17.13
N GLU A 200 -19.77 -8.13 -18.12
CA GLU A 200 -18.36 -8.25 -18.46
C GLU A 200 -17.49 -7.76 -17.28
N ILE A 201 -16.47 -8.53 -16.90
CA ILE A 201 -15.42 -8.12 -15.94
C ILE A 201 -14.22 -7.69 -16.76
N SER A 202 -13.84 -6.43 -16.66
CA SER A 202 -12.77 -5.84 -17.45
C SER A 202 -12.01 -4.78 -16.67
N ILE A 203 -10.82 -4.42 -17.15
CA ILE A 203 -10.03 -3.29 -16.68
C ILE A 203 -9.82 -2.31 -17.84
N ASN A 204 -10.06 -1.03 -17.64
CA ASN A 204 -9.93 0.01 -18.66
C ASN A 204 -8.75 0.95 -18.39
N GLU A 205 -8.46 1.86 -19.35
CA GLU A 205 -7.33 2.79 -19.24
C GLU A 205 -7.46 3.77 -18.06
N VAL A 206 -8.68 4.12 -17.62
CA VAL A 206 -8.91 4.97 -16.43
C VAL A 206 -8.58 4.20 -15.15
N ASP A 207 -9.00 2.94 -15.08
CA ASP A 207 -8.66 2.06 -13.95
C ASP A 207 -7.14 1.91 -13.81
N ILE A 208 -6.47 1.70 -14.95
CA ILE A 208 -5.00 1.57 -15.00
C ILE A 208 -4.31 2.87 -14.59
N ASP A 209 -4.79 4.04 -15.04
CA ASP A 209 -4.24 5.35 -14.66
C ASP A 209 -4.41 5.60 -13.14
N ASN A 210 -5.58 5.30 -12.58
CA ASN A 210 -5.81 5.39 -11.13
C ASN A 210 -4.83 4.50 -10.35
N PHE A 211 -4.62 3.28 -10.82
CA PHE A 211 -3.66 2.36 -10.22
C PHE A 211 -2.20 2.85 -10.36
N ILE A 212 -1.80 3.36 -11.53
CA ILE A 212 -0.45 3.90 -11.78
C ILE A 212 -0.16 5.08 -10.83
N ARG A 213 -1.14 5.94 -10.57
CA ARG A 213 -1.00 7.03 -9.58
C ARG A 213 -0.84 6.49 -8.17
N ALA A 214 -1.62 5.49 -7.80
CA ALA A 214 -1.54 4.86 -6.48
C ALA A 214 -0.16 4.23 -6.24
N LYS A 215 0.36 3.43 -7.18
CA LYS A 215 1.70 2.83 -7.07
C LYS A 215 2.81 3.90 -7.14
N GLY A 216 2.60 4.94 -7.95
CA GLY A 216 3.53 6.07 -8.06
C GLY A 216 3.69 6.81 -6.73
N ALA A 217 2.60 7.00 -5.98
CA ALA A 217 2.64 7.60 -4.65
C ALA A 217 3.48 6.77 -3.66
N ILE A 218 3.34 5.44 -3.68
CA ILE A 218 4.12 4.54 -2.82
C ILE A 218 5.59 4.58 -3.19
N PHE A 219 5.93 4.38 -4.47
CA PHE A 219 7.32 4.35 -4.91
C PHE A 219 8.04 5.69 -4.67
N SER A 220 7.40 6.81 -5.01
CA SER A 220 7.98 8.14 -4.79
C SER A 220 8.18 8.45 -3.31
N ALA A 221 7.29 7.99 -2.44
CA ALA A 221 7.44 8.12 -0.99
C ALA A 221 8.65 7.32 -0.48
N ILE A 222 8.82 6.06 -0.94
CA ILE A 222 9.99 5.24 -0.61
C ILE A 222 11.28 5.92 -1.10
N ALA A 223 11.32 6.34 -2.36
CA ALA A 223 12.49 6.99 -2.95
C ALA A 223 12.86 8.29 -2.22
N THR A 224 11.86 9.10 -1.86
CA THR A 224 12.07 10.34 -1.11
C THR A 224 12.56 10.07 0.31
N LEU A 225 11.99 9.07 0.99
CA LEU A 225 12.39 8.67 2.33
C LEU A 225 13.85 8.21 2.36
N LEU A 226 14.25 7.35 1.42
CA LEU A 226 15.63 6.88 1.28
C LEU A 226 16.60 8.04 0.98
N SER A 227 16.26 8.87 -0.01
CA SER A 227 17.12 9.99 -0.41
C SER A 227 17.30 11.04 0.68
N SER A 228 16.31 11.20 1.58
CA SER A 228 16.40 12.17 2.69
C SER A 228 17.44 11.78 3.75
N VAL A 229 17.93 10.54 3.72
CA VAL A 229 19.00 10.01 4.59
C VAL A 229 20.21 9.53 3.78
N ASP A 230 20.35 9.99 2.53
CA ASP A 230 21.44 9.62 1.61
C ASP A 230 21.59 8.10 1.41
N MET A 231 20.48 7.36 1.42
CA MET A 231 20.45 5.91 1.21
C MET A 231 19.83 5.51 -0.11
N THR A 232 20.16 4.31 -0.58
CA THR A 232 19.69 3.73 -1.84
C THR A 232 18.93 2.43 -1.59
N PRO A 233 18.10 1.93 -2.54
CA PRO A 233 17.36 0.68 -2.38
C PRO A 233 18.23 -0.55 -2.04
N GLU A 234 19.45 -0.62 -2.55
CA GLU A 234 20.39 -1.72 -2.30
C GLU A 234 20.81 -1.83 -0.84
N MET A 235 20.71 -0.72 -0.09
CA MET A 235 21.02 -0.67 1.34
C MET A 235 19.88 -1.19 2.23
N ILE A 236 18.74 -1.56 1.65
CA ILE A 236 17.63 -2.17 2.37
C ILE A 236 17.97 -3.66 2.58
N ASP A 237 18.04 -4.10 3.84
CA ASP A 237 18.24 -5.51 4.18
C ASP A 237 16.90 -6.26 4.23
N THR A 238 15.84 -5.63 4.72
CA THR A 238 14.53 -6.27 4.91
C THR A 238 13.39 -5.30 4.58
N VAL A 239 12.35 -5.79 3.91
CA VAL A 239 11.10 -5.05 3.63
C VAL A 239 9.94 -5.76 4.33
N TYR A 240 9.32 -5.09 5.30
CA TYR A 240 8.11 -5.57 5.96
C TYR A 240 6.89 -4.95 5.29
N VAL A 241 6.01 -5.77 4.77
CA VAL A 241 4.74 -5.33 4.17
C VAL A 241 3.59 -5.72 5.09
N ALA A 242 2.84 -4.73 5.55
CA ALA A 242 1.66 -4.88 6.39
C ALA A 242 0.40 -4.40 5.67
N GLY A 243 -0.74 -4.54 6.32
CA GLY A 243 -2.05 -4.12 5.81
C GLY A 243 -2.85 -5.25 5.18
N GLY A 244 -4.12 -4.99 4.94
CA GLY A 244 -5.08 -6.01 4.49
C GLY A 244 -4.83 -6.57 3.07
N ILE A 245 -4.10 -5.83 2.24
CA ILE A 245 -3.84 -6.18 0.83
C ILE A 245 -2.62 -7.10 0.71
N GLY A 246 -1.66 -6.97 1.63
CA GLY A 246 -0.33 -7.58 1.50
C GLY A 246 -0.31 -9.11 1.40
N SER A 247 -1.29 -9.81 2.01
CA SER A 247 -1.32 -11.29 2.04
C SER A 247 -1.52 -11.95 0.66
N GLY A 248 -2.11 -11.22 -0.29
CA GLY A 248 -2.39 -11.73 -1.63
C GLY A 248 -1.47 -11.17 -2.72
N ILE A 249 -0.57 -10.24 -2.40
CA ILE A 249 0.27 -9.59 -3.41
C ILE A 249 1.34 -10.56 -3.92
N ASN A 250 1.43 -10.67 -5.24
CA ASN A 250 2.59 -11.23 -5.90
C ASN A 250 3.71 -10.17 -5.91
N MET A 251 4.70 -10.32 -5.03
CA MET A 251 5.77 -9.32 -4.87
C MET A 251 6.56 -9.11 -6.16
N LYS A 252 6.80 -10.17 -6.95
CA LYS A 252 7.46 -10.05 -8.25
C LYS A 252 6.68 -9.12 -9.18
N ASN A 253 5.35 -9.28 -9.27
CA ASN A 253 4.51 -8.43 -10.09
C ASN A 253 4.46 -6.99 -9.57
N ALA A 254 4.42 -6.80 -8.26
CA ALA A 254 4.45 -5.48 -7.63
C ALA A 254 5.76 -4.73 -7.90
N VAL A 255 6.90 -5.43 -7.87
CA VAL A 255 8.22 -4.86 -8.25
C VAL A 255 8.25 -4.58 -9.76
N ASN A 256 7.79 -5.51 -10.60
CA ASN A 256 7.81 -5.36 -12.07
C ASN A 256 7.03 -4.15 -12.59
N ILE A 257 6.00 -3.73 -11.88
CA ILE A 257 5.23 -2.51 -12.24
C ILE A 257 5.76 -1.24 -11.54
N GLY A 258 6.82 -1.35 -10.75
CA GLY A 258 7.44 -0.24 -10.04
C GLY A 258 6.63 0.26 -8.84
N MET A 259 5.94 -0.61 -8.13
CA MET A 259 5.27 -0.29 -6.87
C MET A 259 6.27 -0.29 -5.71
N PHE A 260 7.20 -1.23 -5.71
CA PHE A 260 8.27 -1.37 -4.74
C PHE A 260 9.65 -1.29 -5.40
N PRO A 261 10.73 -0.98 -4.64
CA PRO A 261 12.10 -1.01 -5.15
C PRO A 261 12.47 -2.38 -5.71
N ASP A 262 13.32 -2.40 -6.73
CA ASP A 262 13.82 -3.62 -7.38
C ASP A 262 14.96 -4.22 -6.56
N VAL A 263 14.60 -4.80 -5.42
CA VAL A 263 15.50 -5.56 -4.54
C VAL A 263 15.13 -7.05 -4.56
N GLU A 264 16.02 -7.91 -4.03
CA GLU A 264 15.80 -9.35 -3.99
C GLU A 264 14.47 -9.70 -3.31
N LEU A 265 13.68 -10.59 -3.91
CA LEU A 265 12.33 -10.94 -3.44
C LEU A 265 12.32 -11.56 -2.04
N GLU A 266 13.44 -12.22 -1.67
CA GLU A 266 13.65 -12.81 -0.35
C GLU A 266 13.67 -11.80 0.80
N LYS A 267 13.92 -10.53 0.49
CA LYS A 267 13.90 -9.43 1.47
C LYS A 267 12.48 -9.04 1.88
N PHE A 268 11.46 -9.40 1.09
CA PHE A 268 10.07 -9.05 1.37
C PHE A 268 9.40 -10.03 2.33
N HIS A 269 8.86 -9.52 3.43
CA HIS A 269 8.14 -10.27 4.45
C HIS A 269 6.76 -9.66 4.69
N TYR A 270 5.71 -10.43 4.44
CA TYR A 270 4.36 -10.02 4.82
C TYR A 270 4.11 -10.33 6.30
N ILE A 271 3.68 -9.33 7.07
CA ILE A 271 3.52 -9.43 8.53
C ILE A 271 2.07 -9.23 9.01
N GLY A 272 1.11 -9.20 8.10
CA GLY A 272 -0.31 -9.13 8.45
C GLY A 272 -0.76 -7.76 8.98
N ASN A 273 -1.71 -7.78 9.91
CA ASN A 273 -2.19 -6.58 10.59
C ASN A 273 -1.25 -6.23 11.76
N SER A 274 -0.17 -5.54 11.43
CA SER A 274 0.87 -5.17 12.39
C SER A 274 0.37 -4.15 13.43
N SER A 275 -0.52 -3.26 13.07
CA SER A 275 -1.08 -2.27 13.99
C SER A 275 -1.92 -2.94 15.08
N LEU A 276 -2.72 -3.94 14.73
CA LEU A 276 -3.46 -4.76 15.71
C LEU A 276 -2.50 -5.58 16.60
N ALA A 277 -1.46 -6.17 16.01
CA ALA A 277 -0.47 -6.94 16.77
C ALA A 277 0.26 -6.06 17.80
N GLY A 278 0.67 -4.85 17.42
CA GLY A 278 1.27 -3.88 18.34
C GLY A 278 0.31 -3.38 19.42
N ALA A 279 -0.94 -3.09 19.05
CA ALA A 279 -1.99 -2.73 20.01
C ALA A 279 -2.24 -3.85 21.01
N TYR A 280 -2.25 -5.10 20.58
CA TYR A 280 -2.35 -6.26 21.48
C TYR A 280 -1.13 -6.35 22.41
N ALA A 281 0.08 -6.16 21.88
CA ALA A 281 1.30 -6.24 22.68
C ALA A 281 1.30 -5.24 23.84
N ILE A 282 0.90 -3.98 23.62
CA ILE A 282 0.87 -2.96 24.68
C ILE A 282 -0.24 -3.20 25.72
N THR A 283 -1.30 -3.92 25.38
CA THR A 283 -2.33 -4.32 26.36
C THR A 283 -1.87 -5.49 27.24
N MET A 284 -0.88 -6.26 26.76
CA MET A 284 -0.39 -7.46 27.46
C MET A 284 0.90 -7.22 28.25
N SER A 285 1.62 -6.10 27.98
CA SER A 285 2.93 -5.86 28.58
C SER A 285 3.24 -4.38 28.75
N ASP A 286 3.50 -3.97 29.99
CA ASP A 286 3.97 -2.61 30.31
C ASP A 286 5.31 -2.31 29.62
N GLN A 287 6.19 -3.31 29.45
CA GLN A 287 7.46 -3.13 28.73
C GLN A 287 7.22 -2.80 27.25
N ALA A 288 6.20 -3.41 26.62
CA ALA A 288 5.83 -3.07 25.24
C ALA A 288 5.30 -1.64 25.14
N GLY A 289 4.55 -1.15 26.15
CA GLY A 289 4.10 0.23 26.23
C GLY A 289 5.27 1.21 26.34
N GLN A 290 6.23 0.94 27.23
CA GLN A 290 7.46 1.75 27.35
C GLN A 290 8.26 1.76 26.03
N LYS A 291 8.39 0.62 25.39
CA LYS A 291 9.09 0.53 24.10
C LYS A 291 8.38 1.30 22.98
N LEU A 292 7.05 1.31 22.98
CA LEU A 292 6.27 2.10 22.04
C LEU A 292 6.53 3.61 22.20
N ASP A 293 6.62 4.09 23.44
CA ASP A 293 6.96 5.48 23.73
C ASP A 293 8.39 5.82 23.28
N GLU A 294 9.37 4.91 23.46
CA GLU A 294 10.74 5.07 22.95
C GLU A 294 10.78 5.11 21.42
N ILE A 295 10.04 4.22 20.73
CA ILE A 295 9.92 4.20 19.27
C ILE A 295 9.41 5.57 18.79
N ALA A 296 8.33 6.06 19.39
CA ALA A 296 7.75 7.34 19.00
C ALA A 296 8.71 8.52 19.24
N ALA A 297 9.47 8.49 20.34
CA ALA A 297 10.45 9.54 20.66
C ALA A 297 11.66 9.54 19.69
N ASN A 298 12.01 8.39 19.13
CA ASN A 298 13.17 8.21 18.22
C ASN A 298 12.79 8.26 16.74
N MET A 299 11.51 8.38 16.41
CA MET A 299 11.03 8.41 15.04
C MET A 299 10.87 9.84 14.53
N THR A 300 11.48 10.16 13.41
CA THR A 300 11.35 11.44 12.73
C THR A 300 10.30 11.37 11.64
N TYR A 301 9.40 12.35 11.58
CA TYR A 301 8.39 12.46 10.53
C TYR A 301 8.88 13.34 9.38
N LEU A 302 8.77 12.85 8.15
CA LEU A 302 9.03 13.56 6.91
C LEU A 302 7.70 13.94 6.25
N GLU A 303 7.41 15.24 6.16
CA GLU A 303 6.21 15.74 5.45
C GLU A 303 6.50 15.82 3.95
N LEU A 304 5.94 14.86 3.19
CA LEU A 304 6.18 14.75 1.75
C LEU A 304 5.62 15.93 0.95
N SER A 305 4.48 16.50 1.37
CA SER A 305 3.81 17.58 0.64
C SER A 305 4.65 18.86 0.57
N THR A 306 5.55 19.05 1.53
CA THR A 306 6.47 20.21 1.59
C THR A 306 7.91 19.85 1.21
N HIS A 307 8.20 18.56 0.91
CA HIS A 307 9.54 18.12 0.58
C HIS A 307 9.94 18.54 -0.84
N PRO A 308 11.06 19.26 -1.03
CA PRO A 308 11.53 19.65 -2.36
C PRO A 308 11.81 18.43 -3.23
N GLY A 309 11.29 18.45 -4.48
CA GLY A 309 11.50 17.35 -5.43
C GLY A 309 10.55 16.16 -5.30
N TYR A 310 9.73 16.05 -4.24
CA TYR A 310 8.77 14.95 -4.10
C TYR A 310 7.79 14.89 -5.29
N MET A 311 7.30 16.03 -5.76
CA MET A 311 6.35 16.06 -6.87
C MET A 311 6.98 15.59 -8.19
N ASP A 312 8.26 15.92 -8.43
CA ASP A 312 9.00 15.42 -9.59
C ASP A 312 9.22 13.90 -9.51
N ALA A 313 9.56 13.39 -8.32
CA ALA A 313 9.68 11.95 -8.07
C ALA A 313 8.34 11.22 -8.28
N PHE A 314 7.22 11.82 -7.83
CA PHE A 314 5.88 11.27 -8.06
C PHE A 314 5.53 11.20 -9.54
N VAL A 315 5.74 12.28 -10.30
CA VAL A 315 5.48 12.31 -11.74
C VAL A 315 6.33 11.27 -12.48
N ALA A 316 7.61 11.13 -12.11
CA ALA A 316 8.49 10.13 -12.67
C ALA A 316 8.04 8.69 -12.36
N ALA A 317 7.47 8.47 -11.19
CA ALA A 317 6.94 7.18 -10.77
C ALA A 317 5.56 6.83 -11.37
N CYS A 318 4.86 7.79 -12.02
CA CYS A 318 3.58 7.55 -12.72
C CYS A 318 3.77 6.89 -14.10
N PHE A 319 4.67 5.92 -14.20
CA PHE A 319 4.93 5.10 -15.38
C PHE A 319 5.19 3.64 -14.94
N LEU A 320 5.08 2.70 -15.85
CA LEU A 320 5.38 1.28 -15.61
C LEU A 320 6.75 0.91 -16.18
N PRO A 321 7.73 0.46 -15.40
CA PRO A 321 7.77 0.56 -13.93
C PRO A 321 8.08 1.99 -13.46
N HIS A 322 8.85 2.76 -14.22
CA HIS A 322 9.30 4.12 -13.93
C HIS A 322 9.79 4.83 -15.20
N THR A 323 9.92 6.17 -15.21
CA THR A 323 10.55 6.88 -16.33
C THR A 323 12.03 6.54 -16.47
N ASP A 324 12.71 6.29 -15.37
CA ASP A 324 14.09 5.80 -15.34
C ASP A 324 14.09 4.28 -15.14
N SER A 325 14.31 3.53 -16.23
CA SER A 325 14.37 2.08 -16.22
C SER A 325 15.61 1.50 -15.52
N SER A 326 16.63 2.31 -15.28
CA SER A 326 17.85 1.87 -14.58
C SER A 326 17.59 1.54 -13.10
N LEU A 327 16.50 2.06 -12.52
CA LEU A 327 16.04 1.74 -11.18
C LEU A 327 15.42 0.33 -11.06
N PHE A 328 15.18 -0.35 -12.19
CA PHE A 328 14.51 -1.66 -12.26
C PHE A 328 15.30 -2.64 -13.14
N PRO A 329 16.58 -2.93 -12.80
CA PRO A 329 17.44 -3.74 -13.65
C PRO A 329 16.97 -5.19 -13.79
N HIS A 330 16.36 -5.78 -12.75
CA HIS A 330 15.86 -7.15 -12.78
C HIS A 330 14.53 -7.24 -13.54
N SER A 331 13.63 -6.29 -13.31
CA SER A 331 12.30 -6.25 -13.95
C SER A 331 12.36 -6.04 -15.46
N VAL A 332 13.29 -5.20 -15.94
CA VAL A 332 13.47 -4.89 -17.38
C VAL A 332 14.04 -6.08 -18.16
N GLN A 333 14.83 -6.94 -17.51
CA GLN A 333 15.41 -8.12 -18.17
C GLN A 333 14.39 -9.25 -18.45
N GLU A 334 13.25 -9.25 -17.77
CA GLU A 334 12.21 -10.27 -17.90
C GLU A 334 11.07 -9.90 -18.87
N MET A 335 11.03 -8.68 -19.40
CA MET A 335 10.08 -8.18 -20.40
C MET A 335 10.54 -8.47 -21.83
#